data_5ec0ecdf6c6b4d172cbf182acb1ac30c
#
_entry.id   5ec0ecdf6c6b4d172cbf182acb1ac30c
#
_cell.length_a   1.000
_cell.length_b   1.000
_cell.length_c   1.000
_cell.angle_alpha   90.00
_cell.angle_beta   90.00
_cell.angle_gamma   90.00
#
_symmetry.space_group_name_H-M   'P 1'
#
loop_
_entity.id
_entity.type
_entity.pdbx_description
1 polymer ?
#
loop_
_entity_poly.entity_id
_entity_poly.type
_entity_poly.pdbx_seq_one_letter_code
_entity_poly.pdbx_strand_id
1 'polypeptide(L)'
;LDNTNQSDNHNKLQNPSPTKVSNPYTIKSVPFLTSKLDWVYGTTYTVKYFISDSDNDKFPIIRAPKEGCEIKLPVVGRSCKRGVCEEHLCKMIRDLKLPDFYDDVSLFVGNYPKPYEPDIAYIDVQKGIFIDIEIDEPYSGWERQPIHYKTKNGTIDDKRNNDFTERGWTVIRFSEKQVHKQPKSCLKRVYQLLSKMDGAIMIPLCLATEVNISPNDMWTKEQAERMEQNKEREKMLGIDKFIMSPERPNEALKDYSHGQEIEKKISNRKKEAQLKESEQIQSKFRVNPPQPPKVPITNPDEQRRREAEQYEHPQQISTQTKPKSTPSSRGYA
;
A
#
# COMPACT_ATOMS: atom_id res chain seq x y z
N LEU A 1 -65.93 -42.74 53.37
CA LEU A 1 -65.63 -41.48 54.06
C LEU A 1 -64.17 -41.17 53.88
N ASP A 2 -63.93 -40.15 53.28
CA ASP A 2 -62.75 -39.25 53.06
C ASP A 2 -62.20 -39.18 51.66
N ASN A 3 -62.69 -38.15 50.99
CA ASN A 3 -62.13 -37.58 49.79
C ASN A 3 -60.85 -36.80 50.14
N THR A 4 -59.73 -37.15 49.55
CA THR A 4 -58.58 -36.28 49.49
C THR A 4 -58.25 -35.99 48.02
N ASN A 5 -58.61 -34.79 47.64
CA ASN A 5 -58.19 -34.15 46.38
C ASN A 5 -56.68 -34.03 46.36
N GLN A 6 -55.96 -34.70 45.44
CA GLN A 6 -54.62 -34.41 45.05
C GLN A 6 -54.66 -33.45 43.86
N SER A 7 -54.28 -32.20 44.09
CA SER A 7 -54.04 -31.20 43.07
C SER A 7 -52.70 -31.47 42.43
N ASP A 8 -52.72 -31.90 41.19
CA ASP A 8 -51.51 -32.00 40.29
C ASP A 8 -50.96 -30.63 39.97
N ASN A 9 -49.89 -30.27 40.66
CA ASN A 9 -49.08 -29.12 40.32
C ASN A 9 -48.13 -29.49 39.17
N HIS A 10 -48.55 -29.24 37.89
CA HIS A 10 -47.69 -29.30 36.76
C HIS A 10 -46.73 -28.10 36.81
N ASN A 11 -45.58 -28.28 37.41
CA ASN A 11 -44.43 -27.41 37.25
C ASN A 11 -43.98 -27.43 35.76
N LYS A 12 -44.45 -26.47 34.96
CA LYS A 12 -43.86 -26.16 33.66
C LYS A 12 -42.45 -25.67 33.92
N LEU A 13 -41.46 -26.53 33.72
CA LEU A 13 -40.07 -26.18 33.53
C LEU A 13 -40.02 -25.23 32.31
N GLN A 14 -39.98 -23.92 32.59
CA GLN A 14 -39.63 -22.92 31.59
C GLN A 14 -38.17 -23.14 31.23
N ASN A 15 -37.90 -23.62 30.01
CA ASN A 15 -36.59 -23.62 29.46
C ASN A 15 -36.04 -22.18 29.49
N PRO A 16 -34.88 -21.92 30.10
CA PRO A 16 -34.28 -20.61 30.07
C PRO A 16 -34.03 -20.25 28.61
N SER A 17 -34.56 -19.11 28.19
CA SER A 17 -34.25 -18.52 26.90
C SER A 17 -32.73 -18.52 26.71
N PRO A 18 -32.20 -18.87 25.51
CA PRO A 18 -30.78 -18.86 25.30
C PRO A 18 -30.27 -17.44 25.56
N THR A 19 -29.52 -17.28 26.64
CA THR A 19 -28.76 -16.09 26.91
C THR A 19 -27.95 -15.82 25.69
N LYS A 20 -28.21 -14.69 25.01
CA LYS A 20 -27.34 -14.17 23.93
C LYS A 20 -25.95 -14.06 24.51
N VAL A 21 -25.12 -15.04 24.27
CA VAL A 21 -23.69 -14.91 24.48
C VAL A 21 -23.24 -13.81 23.56
N SER A 22 -23.07 -12.60 24.10
CA SER A 22 -22.50 -11.49 23.39
C SER A 22 -21.11 -11.97 22.91
N ASN A 23 -20.92 -11.99 21.60
CA ASN A 23 -19.62 -12.30 21.03
C ASN A 23 -18.59 -11.39 21.72
N PRO A 24 -17.62 -11.92 22.48
CA PRO A 24 -16.66 -11.13 23.24
C PRO A 24 -15.77 -10.27 22.32
N TYR A 25 -15.83 -10.50 21.01
CA TYR A 25 -15.09 -9.78 19.98
C TYR A 25 -15.90 -8.71 19.25
N THR A 26 -17.13 -8.39 19.67
CA THR A 26 -17.86 -7.23 19.15
C THR A 26 -17.38 -5.98 19.86
N ILE A 27 -16.12 -5.64 19.67
CA ILE A 27 -15.60 -4.36 20.10
C ILE A 27 -16.09 -3.34 19.06
N LYS A 28 -16.87 -2.35 19.52
CA LYS A 28 -17.12 -1.15 18.73
C LYS A 28 -15.75 -0.62 18.34
N SER A 29 -15.46 -0.55 17.03
CA SER A 29 -14.22 0.01 16.52
C SER A 29 -14.08 1.42 17.07
N VAL A 30 -13.25 1.59 18.09
CA VAL A 30 -12.76 2.91 18.45
C VAL A 30 -11.68 3.20 17.43
N PRO A 31 -11.80 4.27 16.62
CA PRO A 31 -10.73 4.65 15.71
C PRO A 31 -9.44 4.69 16.52
N PHE A 32 -8.35 4.13 15.98
CA PHE A 32 -7.02 4.47 16.47
C PHE A 32 -6.97 5.98 16.60
N LEU A 33 -6.34 6.46 17.68
CA LEU A 33 -6.16 7.87 17.90
C LEU A 33 -6.04 8.54 16.55
N THR A 34 -7.07 9.28 16.15
CA THR A 34 -7.01 10.18 15.02
C THR A 34 -6.03 11.28 15.37
N SER A 35 -4.75 10.93 15.43
CA SER A 35 -3.74 11.88 15.03
C SER A 35 -4.15 12.18 13.60
N LYS A 36 -4.66 13.38 13.35
CA LYS A 36 -4.89 13.87 12.00
C LYS A 36 -3.69 13.41 11.22
N LEU A 37 -3.92 12.60 10.19
CA LEU A 37 -2.88 12.25 9.24
C LEU A 37 -2.48 13.58 8.60
N ASP A 38 -1.49 14.24 9.18
CA ASP A 38 -1.03 15.58 8.79
C ASP A 38 -0.09 15.50 7.58
N TRP A 39 -0.43 14.64 6.59
CA TRP A 39 0.26 14.77 5.31
C TRP A 39 -0.24 15.98 4.55
N VAL A 40 0.71 16.77 4.13
CA VAL A 40 0.44 17.91 3.28
C VAL A 40 0.26 17.40 1.85
N TYR A 41 -0.95 17.42 1.33
CA TYR A 41 -1.22 17.14 -0.07
C TYR A 41 -0.35 18.03 -0.95
N GLY A 42 0.34 17.41 -1.91
CA GLY A 42 1.27 18.10 -2.83
C GLY A 42 2.74 18.04 -2.42
N THR A 43 3.06 17.49 -1.25
CA THR A 43 4.44 17.16 -0.88
C THR A 43 4.76 15.75 -1.39
N THR A 44 5.90 15.63 -2.08
CA THR A 44 6.42 14.32 -2.50
C THR A 44 7.26 13.76 -1.36
N TYR A 45 6.89 12.58 -0.88
CA TYR A 45 7.65 11.82 0.09
C TYR A 45 8.42 10.71 -0.62
N THR A 46 9.62 10.41 -0.14
CA THR A 46 10.46 9.35 -0.72
C THR A 46 11.00 8.44 0.36
N VAL A 47 11.26 7.21 0.00
CA VAL A 47 11.91 6.20 0.86
C VAL A 47 13.35 6.62 1.11
N LYS A 48 13.75 6.72 2.39
CA LYS A 48 15.08 7.18 2.83
C LYS A 48 15.92 6.08 3.48
N TYR A 49 15.48 4.84 3.40
CA TYR A 49 16.13 3.71 4.05
C TYR A 49 16.35 2.56 3.06
N PHE A 50 17.28 1.70 3.41
CA PHE A 50 17.51 0.43 2.73
C PHE A 50 17.32 -0.73 3.70
N ILE A 51 16.50 -1.70 3.32
CA ILE A 51 16.36 -2.98 3.98
C ILE A 51 16.30 -4.08 2.92
N SER A 52 16.74 -5.28 3.28
CA SER A 52 16.66 -6.44 2.39
C SER A 52 15.35 -7.18 2.57
N ASP A 53 14.86 -7.74 1.49
CA ASP A 53 13.79 -8.74 1.53
C ASP A 53 14.17 -9.92 2.40
N SER A 54 13.17 -10.54 3.01
CA SER A 54 13.34 -11.83 3.66
C SER A 54 13.10 -12.98 2.68
N ASP A 55 13.40 -14.19 3.16
CA ASP A 55 13.04 -15.42 2.47
C ASP A 55 11.55 -15.49 2.16
N ASN A 56 11.18 -15.98 0.97
CA ASN A 56 9.79 -16.12 0.51
C ASN A 56 9.04 -17.28 1.18
N ASP A 57 9.77 -18.21 1.74
CA ASP A 57 9.21 -19.47 2.20
C ASP A 57 8.87 -19.49 3.69
N LYS A 58 9.19 -18.42 4.42
CA LYS A 58 9.04 -18.36 5.88
C LYS A 58 8.47 -17.04 6.37
N PHE A 59 7.44 -17.12 7.18
CA PHE A 59 6.94 -15.98 7.93
C PHE A 59 7.88 -15.61 9.10
N PRO A 60 8.04 -14.32 9.40
CA PRO A 60 7.47 -13.19 8.71
C PRO A 60 8.16 -12.90 7.38
N ILE A 61 7.34 -12.69 6.34
CA ILE A 61 7.82 -12.29 5.02
C ILE A 61 7.99 -10.78 4.99
N ILE A 62 9.12 -10.30 4.50
CA ILE A 62 9.39 -8.86 4.34
C ILE A 62 9.69 -8.57 2.87
N ARG A 63 9.07 -7.51 2.35
CA ARG A 63 9.38 -6.94 1.03
C ARG A 63 9.64 -5.46 1.19
N ALA A 64 10.72 -5.01 0.62
CA ALA A 64 11.21 -3.65 0.76
C ALA A 64 11.02 -2.85 -0.53
N PRO A 65 10.65 -1.56 -0.43
CA PRO A 65 10.71 -0.65 -1.54
C PRO A 65 12.18 -0.31 -1.87
N LYS A 66 12.43 0.19 -3.08
CA LYS A 66 13.74 0.74 -3.43
C LYS A 66 13.93 2.09 -2.74
N GLU A 67 15.15 2.35 -2.27
CA GLU A 67 15.53 3.67 -1.79
C GLU A 67 15.31 4.73 -2.87
N GLY A 68 14.83 5.90 -2.48
CA GLY A 68 14.46 6.97 -3.41
C GLY A 68 13.11 6.78 -4.12
N CYS A 69 12.42 5.66 -3.93
CA CYS A 69 11.08 5.45 -4.47
C CYS A 69 10.10 6.49 -3.92
N GLU A 70 9.26 7.07 -4.79
CA GLU A 70 8.20 7.98 -4.37
C GLU A 70 7.13 7.22 -3.58
N ILE A 71 6.76 7.78 -2.42
CA ILE A 71 5.76 7.17 -1.54
C ILE A 71 4.37 7.62 -1.97
N LYS A 72 3.52 6.67 -2.33
CA LYS A 72 2.09 6.92 -2.54
C LYS A 72 1.39 6.99 -1.18
N LEU A 73 0.78 8.14 -0.91
CA LEU A 73 0.01 8.34 0.32
C LEU A 73 -1.29 7.53 0.29
N PRO A 74 -1.70 6.93 1.42
CA PRO A 74 -2.98 6.25 1.52
C PRO A 74 -4.12 7.26 1.67
N VAL A 75 -5.33 6.75 1.57
CA VAL A 75 -6.54 7.46 1.98
C VAL A 75 -7.09 6.84 3.25
N VAL A 76 -7.80 7.65 4.05
CA VAL A 76 -8.50 7.16 5.24
C VAL A 76 -9.77 6.46 4.80
N GLY A 77 -10.05 5.33 5.41
CA GLY A 77 -11.23 4.51 5.18
C GLY A 77 -10.89 3.08 4.79
N ARG A 78 -11.67 2.16 5.33
CA ARG A 78 -11.58 0.72 5.09
C ARG A 78 -12.98 0.14 4.91
N SER A 79 -13.14 -0.77 3.96
CA SER A 79 -14.40 -1.47 3.70
C SER A 79 -14.39 -2.90 4.21
N CYS A 80 -13.24 -3.56 4.18
CA CYS A 80 -13.10 -4.95 4.60
C CYS A 80 -13.23 -5.08 6.13
N LYS A 81 -13.75 -6.22 6.55
CA LYS A 81 -13.78 -6.60 7.96
C LYS A 81 -12.47 -7.18 8.38
N ARG A 82 -12.22 -7.08 9.68
CA ARG A 82 -11.04 -7.68 10.27
C ARG A 82 -11.29 -9.14 10.62
N GLY A 83 -10.25 -9.93 10.41
CA GLY A 83 -10.12 -11.24 10.98
C GLY A 83 -9.95 -11.19 12.51
N VAL A 84 -10.11 -12.34 13.17
CA VAL A 84 -10.01 -12.44 14.65
C VAL A 84 -8.64 -12.00 15.15
N CYS A 85 -7.57 -12.43 14.49
CA CYS A 85 -6.20 -12.11 14.88
C CYS A 85 -5.82 -10.65 14.54
N GLU A 86 -6.36 -10.10 13.45
CA GLU A 86 -6.21 -8.68 13.12
C GLU A 86 -6.81 -7.81 14.23
N GLU A 87 -8.05 -8.07 14.63
CA GLU A 87 -8.72 -7.31 15.71
C GLU A 87 -7.96 -7.46 17.04
N HIS A 88 -7.45 -8.66 17.34
CA HIS A 88 -6.66 -8.90 18.54
C HIS A 88 -5.37 -8.08 18.54
N LEU A 89 -4.63 -8.05 17.42
CA LEU A 89 -3.39 -7.29 17.30
C LEU A 89 -3.65 -5.79 17.34
N CYS A 90 -4.71 -5.31 16.68
CA CYS A 90 -5.16 -3.93 16.75
C CYS A 90 -5.49 -3.51 18.19
N LYS A 91 -6.22 -4.35 18.92
CA LYS A 91 -6.52 -4.09 20.33
C LYS A 91 -5.24 -3.99 21.17
N MET A 92 -4.29 -4.89 20.96
CA MET A 92 -3.03 -4.89 21.69
C MET A 92 -2.22 -3.61 21.42
N ILE A 93 -2.14 -3.16 20.18
CA ILE A 93 -1.47 -1.89 19.81
C ILE A 93 -2.11 -0.72 20.56
N ARG A 94 -3.44 -0.67 20.64
CA ARG A 94 -4.18 0.36 21.40
C ARG A 94 -3.89 0.28 22.90
N ASP A 95 -3.97 -0.89 23.46
CA ASP A 95 -3.76 -1.12 24.90
C ASP A 95 -2.32 -0.74 25.33
N LEU A 96 -1.34 -1.02 24.49
CA LEU A 96 0.06 -0.66 24.68
C LEU A 96 0.38 0.81 24.30
N LYS A 97 -0.60 1.53 23.72
CA LYS A 97 -0.47 2.91 23.26
C LYS A 97 0.71 3.11 22.31
N LEU A 98 0.91 2.17 21.39
CA LEU A 98 1.97 2.26 20.39
C LEU A 98 1.60 3.32 19.35
N PRO A 99 2.47 4.32 19.07
CA PRO A 99 2.16 5.39 18.14
C PRO A 99 2.28 4.95 16.68
N ASP A 100 1.71 5.75 15.79
CA ASP A 100 1.89 5.70 14.33
C ASP A 100 1.36 4.44 13.64
N PHE A 101 0.53 3.65 14.35
CA PHE A 101 -0.21 2.56 13.76
C PHE A 101 -1.63 3.00 13.35
N TYR A 102 -2.07 2.55 12.18
CA TYR A 102 -3.36 2.88 11.58
C TYR A 102 -4.05 1.59 11.12
N ASP A 103 -5.32 1.48 11.40
CA ASP A 103 -6.13 0.31 11.03
C ASP A 103 -7.31 0.66 10.10
N ASP A 104 -7.31 1.87 9.56
CA ASP A 104 -8.39 2.43 8.75
C ASP A 104 -7.82 3.24 7.58
N VAL A 105 -6.96 2.60 6.79
CA VAL A 105 -6.35 3.22 5.61
C VAL A 105 -6.45 2.29 4.41
N SER A 106 -6.44 2.89 3.22
CA SER A 106 -6.51 2.19 1.95
C SER A 106 -5.50 2.76 0.96
N LEU A 107 -4.90 1.91 0.13
CA LEU A 107 -3.97 2.30 -0.92
C LEU A 107 -4.58 2.03 -2.30
N PHE A 108 -4.78 3.08 -3.08
CA PHE A 108 -5.27 2.95 -4.46
C PHE A 108 -4.14 2.66 -5.44
N VAL A 109 -4.33 1.62 -6.22
CA VAL A 109 -3.35 1.09 -7.16
C VAL A 109 -3.92 1.14 -8.59
N GLY A 110 -3.65 2.26 -9.29
CA GLY A 110 -3.92 2.40 -10.72
C GLY A 110 -5.32 1.95 -11.16
N ASN A 111 -5.37 0.97 -12.05
CA ASN A 111 -6.62 0.48 -12.66
C ASN A 111 -7.38 -0.56 -11.80
N TYR A 112 -7.03 -0.73 -10.55
CA TYR A 112 -7.73 -1.67 -9.67
C TYR A 112 -9.05 -1.04 -9.21
N PRO A 113 -10.16 -1.75 -9.32
CA PRO A 113 -11.49 -1.20 -9.00
C PRO A 113 -11.70 -0.98 -7.48
N LYS A 114 -10.93 -1.71 -6.65
CA LYS A 114 -10.96 -1.59 -5.19
C LYS A 114 -9.57 -1.25 -4.68
N PRO A 115 -9.45 -0.42 -3.64
CA PRO A 115 -8.16 -0.18 -3.01
C PRO A 115 -7.66 -1.44 -2.30
N TYR A 116 -6.34 -1.54 -2.13
CA TYR A 116 -5.78 -2.45 -1.15
C TYR A 116 -5.94 -1.86 0.25
N GLU A 117 -6.32 -2.69 1.19
CA GLU A 117 -6.55 -2.33 2.58
C GLU A 117 -5.56 -3.12 3.44
N PRO A 118 -4.51 -2.46 3.98
CA PRO A 118 -3.65 -3.07 4.98
C PRO A 118 -4.45 -3.59 6.18
N ASP A 119 -4.09 -4.75 6.73
CA ASP A 119 -4.69 -5.19 7.99
C ASP A 119 -4.35 -4.18 9.08
N ILE A 120 -3.09 -3.74 9.11
CA ILE A 120 -2.58 -2.65 9.94
C ILE A 120 -1.51 -1.91 9.14
N ALA A 121 -1.49 -0.59 9.18
CA ALA A 121 -0.40 0.21 8.63
C ALA A 121 0.41 0.85 9.75
N TYR A 122 1.73 0.98 9.56
CA TYR A 122 2.56 1.91 10.31
C TYR A 122 2.96 3.06 9.39
N ILE A 123 2.74 4.31 9.83
CA ILE A 123 2.97 5.49 8.98
C ILE A 123 3.67 6.58 9.77
N ASP A 124 4.93 6.83 9.46
CA ASP A 124 5.69 8.00 9.90
C ASP A 124 6.05 8.84 8.67
N VAL A 125 5.24 9.86 8.43
CA VAL A 125 5.36 10.74 7.26
C VAL A 125 6.67 11.51 7.27
N GLN A 126 7.12 11.97 8.45
CA GLN A 126 8.33 12.78 8.59
C GLN A 126 9.58 11.99 8.24
N LYS A 127 9.59 10.71 8.61
CA LYS A 127 10.70 9.80 8.33
C LYS A 127 10.57 9.12 6.96
N GLY A 128 9.42 9.25 6.29
CA GLY A 128 9.15 8.57 5.03
C GLY A 128 9.04 7.05 5.20
N ILE A 129 8.50 6.59 6.35
CA ILE A 129 8.34 5.16 6.66
C ILE A 129 6.87 4.80 6.56
N PHE A 130 6.56 3.89 5.65
CA PHE A 130 5.22 3.35 5.43
C PHE A 130 5.30 1.83 5.37
N ILE A 131 4.58 1.14 6.24
CA ILE A 131 4.59 -0.33 6.31
C ILE A 131 3.16 -0.84 6.21
N ASP A 132 2.96 -1.77 5.29
CA ASP A 132 1.80 -2.65 5.18
C ASP A 132 2.05 -3.89 6.06
N ILE A 133 1.26 -4.09 7.10
CA ILE A 133 1.37 -5.21 8.03
C ILE A 133 0.18 -6.12 7.78
N GLU A 134 0.46 -7.32 7.28
CA GLU A 134 -0.53 -8.31 6.89
C GLU A 134 -0.52 -9.52 7.84
N ILE A 135 -1.68 -10.10 8.05
CA ILE A 135 -1.88 -11.29 8.88
C ILE A 135 -2.51 -12.38 8.04
N ASP A 136 -1.67 -13.30 7.58
CA ASP A 136 -2.05 -14.32 6.63
C ASP A 136 -2.63 -15.56 7.29
N GLU A 137 -3.77 -15.95 6.82
CA GLU A 137 -4.41 -17.21 7.14
C GLU A 137 -4.32 -18.22 5.98
N PRO A 138 -4.32 -19.55 6.24
CA PRO A 138 -4.21 -20.55 5.17
C PRO A 138 -5.45 -20.67 4.32
N TYR A 139 -6.62 -20.30 4.81
CA TYR A 139 -7.89 -20.33 4.07
C TYR A 139 -8.85 -19.27 4.59
N SER A 140 -9.68 -18.76 3.69
CA SER A 140 -10.68 -17.74 4.02
C SER A 140 -11.71 -18.29 5.01
N GLY A 141 -12.16 -17.45 5.92
CA GLY A 141 -13.13 -17.87 6.95
C GLY A 141 -14.49 -18.26 6.39
N TRP A 142 -14.96 -17.55 5.36
CA TRP A 142 -16.30 -17.77 4.78
C TRP A 142 -16.29 -18.71 3.59
N GLU A 143 -15.49 -18.41 2.57
CA GLU A 143 -15.47 -19.17 1.33
C GLU A 143 -14.72 -20.48 1.45
N ARG A 144 -13.96 -20.66 2.55
CA ARG A 144 -13.18 -21.88 2.84
C ARG A 144 -12.15 -22.20 1.75
N GLN A 145 -11.74 -21.19 0.98
CA GLN A 145 -10.77 -21.35 -0.09
C GLN A 145 -9.34 -21.13 0.42
N PRO A 146 -8.35 -21.90 -0.08
CA PRO A 146 -6.95 -21.65 0.18
C PRO A 146 -6.55 -20.24 -0.24
N ILE A 147 -5.86 -19.52 0.63
CA ILE A 147 -5.32 -18.18 0.38
C ILE A 147 -3.90 -18.08 0.93
N HIS A 148 -3.16 -17.03 0.55
CA HIS A 148 -1.84 -16.74 1.05
C HIS A 148 -0.87 -17.92 1.01
N TYR A 149 -0.84 -18.68 -0.10
CA TYR A 149 0.00 -19.86 -0.24
C TYR A 149 1.16 -19.63 -1.20
N LYS A 150 2.26 -20.41 -0.99
CA LYS A 150 3.38 -20.43 -1.91
C LYS A 150 3.09 -21.24 -3.17
N THR A 151 3.65 -20.78 -4.27
CA THR A 151 3.63 -21.41 -5.58
C THR A 151 5.05 -21.89 -5.95
N LYS A 152 5.21 -22.48 -7.10
CA LYS A 152 6.55 -22.86 -7.60
C LYS A 152 7.49 -21.66 -7.80
N ASN A 153 6.96 -20.48 -8.09
CA ASN A 153 7.72 -19.30 -8.50
C ASN A 153 7.50 -18.09 -7.57
N GLY A 154 7.09 -18.31 -6.32
CA GLY A 154 6.81 -17.24 -5.38
C GLY A 154 5.52 -17.49 -4.60
N THR A 155 4.73 -16.46 -4.37
CA THR A 155 3.45 -16.53 -3.66
C THR A 155 2.31 -15.95 -4.48
N ILE A 156 1.07 -16.26 -4.14
CA ILE A 156 -0.08 -15.63 -4.81
C ILE A 156 -0.20 -14.14 -4.47
N ASP A 157 0.47 -13.71 -3.41
CA ASP A 157 0.46 -12.34 -2.91
C ASP A 157 1.55 -11.45 -3.54
N ASP A 158 2.45 -12.02 -4.36
CA ASP A 158 3.60 -11.27 -4.90
C ASP A 158 3.17 -10.04 -5.70
N LYS A 159 2.05 -10.13 -6.43
CA LYS A 159 1.51 -8.97 -7.14
C LYS A 159 1.15 -7.85 -6.17
N ARG A 160 0.43 -8.16 -5.08
CA ARG A 160 0.06 -7.19 -4.04
C ARG A 160 1.31 -6.62 -3.37
N ASN A 161 2.25 -7.49 -3.00
CA ASN A 161 3.51 -7.07 -2.38
C ASN A 161 4.29 -6.10 -3.30
N ASN A 162 4.38 -6.40 -4.60
CA ASN A 162 5.01 -5.53 -5.58
C ASN A 162 4.27 -4.20 -5.74
N ASP A 163 2.94 -4.24 -5.79
CA ASP A 163 2.12 -3.03 -5.89
C ASP A 163 2.38 -2.07 -4.71
N PHE A 164 2.61 -2.58 -3.50
CA PHE A 164 2.98 -1.77 -2.33
C PHE A 164 4.42 -1.27 -2.42
N THR A 165 5.38 -2.16 -2.71
CA THR A 165 6.80 -1.78 -2.72
C THR A 165 7.15 -0.81 -3.84
N GLU A 166 6.53 -0.92 -5.01
CA GLU A 166 6.65 0.05 -6.10
C GLU A 166 6.10 1.45 -5.74
N ARG A 167 5.31 1.54 -4.68
CA ARG A 167 4.73 2.78 -4.14
C ARG A 167 5.35 3.21 -2.83
N GLY A 168 6.57 2.75 -2.57
CA GLY A 168 7.35 3.18 -1.43
C GLY A 168 6.93 2.58 -0.08
N TRP A 169 6.09 1.54 -0.07
CA TRP A 169 5.68 0.86 1.15
C TRP A 169 6.51 -0.39 1.38
N THR A 170 6.92 -0.60 2.61
CA THR A 170 7.43 -1.90 3.05
C THR A 170 6.26 -2.80 3.37
N VAL A 171 6.34 -4.08 3.03
CA VAL A 171 5.35 -5.10 3.43
C VAL A 171 5.98 -6.02 4.45
N ILE A 172 5.26 -6.31 5.54
CA ILE A 172 5.59 -7.38 6.47
C ILE A 172 4.37 -8.26 6.69
N ARG A 173 4.52 -9.56 6.45
CA ARG A 173 3.44 -10.53 6.56
C ARG A 173 3.74 -11.53 7.67
N PHE A 174 2.82 -11.68 8.59
CA PHE A 174 2.85 -12.69 9.65
C PHE A 174 1.81 -13.76 9.38
N SER A 175 2.08 -15.01 9.74
CA SER A 175 1.01 -15.99 9.75
C SER A 175 0.02 -15.71 10.91
N GLU A 176 -1.25 -15.99 10.70
CA GLU A 176 -2.29 -15.91 11.76
C GLU A 176 -1.86 -16.68 13.01
N LYS A 177 -1.19 -17.83 12.84
CA LYS A 177 -0.65 -18.63 13.93
C LYS A 177 0.41 -17.90 14.75
N GLN A 178 1.30 -17.13 14.11
CA GLN A 178 2.28 -16.30 14.82
C GLN A 178 1.60 -15.21 15.63
N VAL A 179 0.64 -14.49 15.03
CA VAL A 179 -0.11 -13.44 15.72
C VAL A 179 -0.94 -14.01 16.87
N HIS A 180 -1.62 -15.13 16.67
CA HIS A 180 -2.41 -15.78 17.73
C HIS A 180 -1.55 -16.18 18.93
N LYS A 181 -0.38 -16.78 18.69
CA LYS A 181 0.47 -17.33 19.76
C LYS A 181 1.41 -16.32 20.39
N GLN A 182 1.93 -15.38 19.61
CA GLN A 182 3.01 -14.48 20.02
C GLN A 182 2.80 -13.03 19.49
N PRO A 183 1.65 -12.40 19.77
CA PRO A 183 1.31 -11.10 19.19
C PRO A 183 2.32 -10.00 19.55
N LYS A 184 2.83 -9.97 20.78
CA LYS A 184 3.86 -9.01 21.19
C LYS A 184 5.20 -9.24 20.50
N SER A 185 5.56 -10.50 20.23
CA SER A 185 6.76 -10.83 19.45
C SER A 185 6.63 -10.37 17.99
N CYS A 186 5.42 -10.43 17.42
CA CYS A 186 5.15 -9.83 16.10
C CYS A 186 5.37 -8.32 16.14
N LEU A 187 4.81 -7.61 17.12
CA LEU A 187 5.01 -6.16 17.28
C LEU A 187 6.49 -5.83 17.54
N LYS A 188 7.18 -6.60 18.37
CA LYS A 188 8.65 -6.44 18.55
C LYS A 188 9.37 -6.56 17.21
N ARG A 189 8.97 -7.50 16.35
CA ARG A 189 9.58 -7.68 15.03
C ARG A 189 9.36 -6.47 14.12
N VAL A 190 8.17 -5.85 14.16
CA VAL A 190 7.90 -4.60 13.47
C VAL A 190 8.86 -3.51 13.96
N TYR A 191 9.02 -3.32 15.26
CA TYR A 191 9.96 -2.35 15.82
C TYR A 191 11.43 -2.64 15.51
N GLN A 192 11.83 -3.91 15.43
CA GLN A 192 13.17 -4.28 14.95
C GLN A 192 13.37 -3.88 13.49
N LEU A 193 12.32 -3.95 12.67
CA LEU A 193 12.35 -3.49 11.29
C LEU A 193 12.45 -1.96 11.23
N LEU A 194 11.62 -1.27 11.99
CA LEU A 194 11.64 0.19 12.13
C LEU A 194 13.01 0.71 12.58
N SER A 195 13.65 0.07 13.58
CA SER A 195 15.00 0.44 14.04
C SER A 195 16.08 0.23 12.97
N LYS A 196 15.86 -0.66 12.01
CA LYS A 196 16.76 -0.82 10.84
C LYS A 196 16.56 0.27 9.80
N MET A 197 15.33 0.78 9.65
CA MET A 197 15.00 1.87 8.73
C MET A 197 15.47 3.22 9.29
N ASP A 198 15.31 3.42 10.58
CA ASP A 198 15.77 4.61 11.31
C ASP A 198 16.26 4.19 12.69
N GLY A 199 17.57 4.27 12.91
CA GLY A 199 18.23 3.92 14.17
C GLY A 199 17.76 4.71 15.39
N ALA A 200 17.05 5.83 15.21
CA ALA A 200 16.45 6.60 16.30
C ALA A 200 15.14 5.96 16.82
N ILE A 201 14.54 5.04 16.09
CA ILE A 201 13.34 4.33 16.53
C ILE A 201 13.74 3.16 17.45
N MET A 202 13.42 3.30 18.72
CA MET A 202 13.73 2.29 19.73
C MET A 202 12.59 1.29 19.91
N ILE A 203 12.92 0.05 20.26
CA ILE A 203 11.92 -0.94 20.66
C ILE A 203 11.30 -0.49 21.99
N PRO A 204 9.96 -0.33 22.08
CA PRO A 204 9.30 0.04 23.33
C PRO A 204 9.61 -0.94 24.47
N LEU A 205 9.76 -0.43 25.68
CA LEU A 205 10.07 -1.24 26.86
C LEU A 205 9.08 -2.38 27.09
N CYS A 206 7.79 -2.14 26.79
CA CYS A 206 6.74 -3.16 26.91
C CYS A 206 6.88 -4.33 25.90
N LEU A 207 7.77 -4.21 24.91
CA LEU A 207 8.09 -5.23 23.92
C LEU A 207 9.55 -5.72 24.02
N ALA A 208 10.41 -4.99 24.72
CA ALA A 208 11.85 -5.26 24.72
C ALA A 208 12.20 -6.66 25.27
N THR A 209 11.49 -7.10 26.30
CA THR A 209 11.70 -8.40 26.96
C THR A 209 11.03 -9.58 26.25
N GLU A 210 10.16 -9.32 25.26
CA GLU A 210 9.50 -10.42 24.52
C GLU A 210 10.55 -11.24 23.76
N VAL A 211 10.26 -12.50 23.55
CA VAL A 211 11.11 -13.36 22.70
C VAL A 211 11.03 -12.90 21.24
N ASN A 212 12.08 -13.16 20.47
CA ASN A 212 12.01 -12.93 19.03
C ASN A 212 11.05 -13.92 18.40
N ILE A 213 10.28 -13.43 17.41
CA ILE A 213 9.35 -14.30 16.68
C ILE A 213 10.11 -15.42 15.96
N SER A 214 9.66 -16.65 16.13
CA SER A 214 10.23 -17.80 15.43
C SER A 214 9.67 -17.84 14.00
N PRO A 215 10.54 -18.05 12.99
CA PRO A 215 10.06 -18.28 11.63
C PRO A 215 9.19 -19.53 11.56
N ASN A 216 8.14 -19.48 10.74
CA ASN A 216 7.40 -20.68 10.38
C ASN A 216 7.22 -20.76 8.86
N ASP A 217 7.24 -21.99 8.35
CA ASP A 217 7.14 -22.23 6.91
C ASP A 217 5.81 -21.74 6.36
N MET A 218 5.84 -21.16 5.19
CA MET A 218 4.65 -20.82 4.43
C MET A 218 4.05 -22.11 3.85
N TRP A 219 2.75 -22.22 3.91
CA TRP A 219 2.01 -23.40 3.40
C TRP A 219 1.91 -23.40 1.87
N THR A 220 1.79 -24.60 1.30
CA THR A 220 1.37 -24.79 -0.09
C THR A 220 -0.16 -24.79 -0.18
N LYS A 221 -0.69 -24.74 -1.41
CA LYS A 221 -2.13 -24.83 -1.63
C LYS A 221 -2.72 -26.11 -1.03
N GLU A 222 -2.09 -27.26 -1.25
CA GLU A 222 -2.51 -28.56 -0.77
C GLU A 222 -2.43 -28.66 0.77
N GLN A 223 -1.45 -27.95 1.38
CA GLN A 223 -1.39 -27.85 2.84
C GLN A 223 -2.54 -27.01 3.38
N ALA A 224 -2.84 -25.86 2.75
CA ALA A 224 -3.96 -25.01 3.13
C ALA A 224 -5.32 -25.74 3.01
N GLU A 225 -5.52 -26.54 1.94
CA GLU A 225 -6.70 -27.40 1.77
C GLU A 225 -6.83 -28.43 2.91
N ARG A 226 -5.72 -29.06 3.29
CA ARG A 226 -5.73 -30.01 4.43
C ARG A 226 -6.02 -29.31 5.76
N MET A 227 -5.45 -28.12 5.98
CA MET A 227 -5.71 -27.30 7.18
C MET A 227 -7.19 -26.93 7.27
N GLU A 228 -7.81 -26.61 6.12
CA GLU A 228 -9.24 -26.31 6.00
C GLU A 228 -10.09 -27.53 6.36
N GLN A 229 -9.83 -28.70 5.76
CA GLN A 229 -10.54 -29.95 6.05
C GLN A 229 -10.47 -30.32 7.53
N ASN A 230 -9.32 -30.09 8.15
CA ASN A 230 -9.06 -30.35 9.56
C ASN A 230 -9.60 -29.24 10.48
N LYS A 231 -10.13 -28.15 9.96
CA LYS A 231 -10.59 -26.97 10.70
C LYS A 231 -9.51 -26.44 11.65
N GLU A 232 -8.27 -26.32 11.17
CA GLU A 232 -7.13 -25.97 12.03
C GLU A 232 -7.24 -24.56 12.59
N ARG A 233 -7.74 -23.59 11.80
CA ARG A 233 -7.98 -22.22 12.27
C ARG A 233 -9.00 -22.18 13.39
N GLU A 234 -10.16 -22.82 13.20
CA GLU A 234 -11.22 -22.86 14.21
C GLU A 234 -10.73 -23.49 15.53
N LYS A 235 -10.01 -24.60 15.44
CA LYS A 235 -9.41 -25.23 16.63
C LYS A 235 -8.41 -24.33 17.32
N MET A 236 -7.56 -23.65 16.54
CA MET A 236 -6.56 -22.72 17.05
C MET A 236 -7.20 -21.51 17.73
N LEU A 237 -8.22 -20.93 17.11
CA LEU A 237 -8.92 -19.74 17.59
C LEU A 237 -9.97 -20.04 18.67
N GLY A 238 -10.29 -21.31 18.91
CA GLY A 238 -11.34 -21.73 19.87
C GLY A 238 -12.73 -21.32 19.42
N ILE A 239 -13.03 -21.36 18.14
CA ILE A 239 -14.33 -21.00 17.55
C ILE A 239 -14.95 -22.20 16.84
N ASP A 240 -16.27 -22.31 16.82
CA ASP A 240 -16.97 -23.38 16.11
C ASP A 240 -17.00 -23.16 14.61
N LYS A 241 -17.18 -21.89 14.18
CA LYS A 241 -17.24 -21.48 12.78
C LYS A 241 -17.00 -19.97 12.63
N PHE A 242 -16.54 -19.59 11.44
CA PHE A 242 -16.51 -18.18 11.05
C PHE A 242 -17.90 -17.68 10.71
N ILE A 243 -18.27 -16.53 11.23
CA ILE A 243 -19.57 -15.90 10.97
C ILE A 243 -19.38 -14.81 9.93
N MET A 244 -20.12 -14.93 8.81
CA MET A 244 -20.20 -13.83 7.86
C MET A 244 -20.93 -12.66 8.53
N SER A 245 -20.26 -11.57 8.57
CA SER A 245 -20.87 -10.33 8.99
C SER A 245 -21.09 -9.44 7.75
N PRO A 246 -22.11 -8.56 7.64
CA PRO A 246 -22.31 -7.68 6.48
C PRO A 246 -21.11 -6.77 6.26
N GLU A 247 -20.72 -6.53 4.97
CA GLU A 247 -19.65 -5.60 4.61
C GLU A 247 -19.95 -4.21 5.18
N ARG A 248 -18.91 -3.48 5.56
CA ARG A 248 -19.06 -2.07 5.89
C ARG A 248 -19.34 -1.29 4.61
N PRO A 249 -20.12 -0.20 4.68
CA PRO A 249 -20.19 0.72 3.55
C PRO A 249 -18.77 1.15 3.18
N ASN A 250 -18.45 1.12 1.89
CA ASN A 250 -17.13 1.47 1.41
C ASN A 250 -16.95 3.01 1.42
N GLU A 251 -16.61 3.56 2.58
CA GLU A 251 -16.36 4.99 2.76
C GLU A 251 -15.13 5.46 1.98
N ALA A 252 -14.12 4.60 1.86
CA ALA A 252 -12.91 4.89 1.08
C ALA A 252 -13.20 5.15 -0.41
N LEU A 253 -14.26 4.57 -0.99
CA LEU A 253 -14.65 4.85 -2.37
C LEU A 253 -15.30 6.24 -2.53
N LYS A 254 -15.93 6.79 -1.48
CA LYS A 254 -16.46 8.15 -1.53
C LYS A 254 -15.35 9.19 -1.50
N ASP A 255 -14.34 8.97 -0.67
CA ASP A 255 -13.19 9.85 -0.58
C ASP A 255 -12.23 9.69 -1.77
N TYR A 256 -12.24 8.53 -2.44
CA TYR A 256 -11.41 8.28 -3.63
C TYR A 256 -11.75 9.20 -4.80
N SER A 257 -13.02 9.38 -5.12
CA SER A 257 -13.43 10.29 -6.20
C SER A 257 -13.00 11.72 -5.91
N HIS A 258 -13.07 12.15 -4.65
CA HIS A 258 -12.60 13.46 -4.18
C HIS A 258 -11.05 13.52 -4.20
N GLY A 259 -10.37 12.47 -3.75
CA GLY A 259 -8.91 12.35 -3.80
C GLY A 259 -8.37 12.37 -5.23
N GLN A 260 -9.00 11.67 -6.18
CA GLN A 260 -8.63 11.73 -7.60
C GLN A 260 -8.83 13.13 -8.21
N GLU A 261 -9.91 13.83 -7.84
CA GLU A 261 -10.10 15.20 -8.27
C GLU A 261 -9.01 16.14 -7.74
N ILE A 262 -8.62 15.99 -6.48
CA ILE A 262 -7.53 16.76 -5.87
C ILE A 262 -6.20 16.43 -6.56
N GLU A 263 -5.86 15.15 -6.77
CA GLU A 263 -4.64 14.75 -7.49
C GLU A 263 -4.61 15.28 -8.92
N LYS A 264 -5.74 15.25 -9.62
CA LYS A 264 -5.87 15.83 -10.96
C LYS A 264 -5.66 17.34 -10.96
N LYS A 265 -6.22 18.06 -9.97
CA LYS A 265 -6.01 19.50 -9.78
C LYS A 265 -4.54 19.83 -9.47
N ILE A 266 -3.87 19.02 -8.62
CA ILE A 266 -2.45 19.19 -8.28
C ILE A 266 -1.57 18.91 -9.49
N SER A 267 -1.83 17.81 -10.23
CA SER A 267 -1.09 17.47 -11.45
C SER A 267 -1.21 18.56 -12.51
N ASN A 268 -2.40 19.11 -12.69
CA ASN A 268 -2.62 20.21 -13.63
C ASN A 268 -1.88 21.47 -13.20
N ARG A 269 -1.90 21.84 -11.90
CA ARG A 269 -1.12 22.97 -11.38
C ARG A 269 0.38 22.78 -11.54
N LYS A 270 0.91 21.57 -11.32
CA LYS A 270 2.34 21.26 -11.56
C LYS A 270 2.71 21.45 -13.05
N LYS A 271 1.86 20.95 -13.97
CA LYS A 271 2.06 21.14 -15.42
C LYS A 271 2.01 22.61 -15.82
N GLU A 272 1.05 23.38 -15.29
CA GLU A 272 0.96 24.82 -15.55
C GLU A 272 2.16 25.59 -14.99
N ALA A 273 2.66 25.21 -13.80
CA ALA A 273 3.87 25.82 -13.23
C ALA A 273 5.11 25.52 -14.07
N GLN A 274 5.30 24.28 -14.52
CA GLN A 274 6.40 23.89 -15.41
C GLN A 274 6.31 24.60 -16.76
N LEU A 275 5.11 24.76 -17.32
CA LEU A 275 4.91 25.49 -18.56
C LEU A 275 5.30 26.96 -18.40
N LYS A 276 4.85 27.62 -17.34
CA LYS A 276 5.22 29.02 -17.03
C LYS A 276 6.72 29.19 -16.81
N GLU A 277 7.36 28.24 -16.13
CA GLU A 277 8.81 28.27 -15.93
C GLU A 277 9.56 28.11 -17.25
N SER A 278 9.13 27.18 -18.12
CA SER A 278 9.71 27.00 -19.45
C SER A 278 9.52 28.25 -20.36
N GLU A 279 8.34 28.88 -20.28
CA GLU A 279 8.07 30.12 -21.00
C GLU A 279 8.94 31.29 -20.47
N GLN A 280 9.14 31.39 -19.16
CA GLN A 280 10.06 32.39 -18.58
C GLN A 280 11.50 32.14 -18.97
N ILE A 281 11.96 30.88 -19.03
CA ILE A 281 13.27 30.51 -19.48
C ILE A 281 13.40 30.88 -20.97
N GLN A 282 12.46 30.52 -21.82
CA GLN A 282 12.47 30.89 -23.24
C GLN A 282 12.44 32.40 -23.46
N SER A 283 11.69 33.15 -22.64
CA SER A 283 11.65 34.60 -22.74
C SER A 283 12.99 35.26 -22.36
N LYS A 284 13.72 34.70 -21.39
CA LYS A 284 15.07 35.15 -21.01
C LYS A 284 16.11 34.87 -22.10
N PHE A 285 15.92 33.82 -22.89
CA PHE A 285 16.81 33.45 -23.99
C PHE A 285 16.38 33.97 -25.37
N ARG A 286 15.24 34.67 -25.47
CA ARG A 286 14.91 35.46 -26.66
C ARG A 286 15.84 36.70 -26.72
N VAL A 287 17.07 36.45 -27.02
CA VAL A 287 17.96 37.52 -27.54
C VAL A 287 17.33 37.95 -28.85
N ASN A 288 16.88 39.19 -28.95
CA ASN A 288 16.48 39.74 -30.21
C ASN A 288 17.64 39.48 -31.20
N PRO A 289 17.40 38.86 -32.35
CA PRO A 289 18.46 38.69 -33.32
C PRO A 289 19.09 40.07 -33.57
N PRO A 290 20.44 40.20 -33.60
CA PRO A 290 21.09 41.47 -33.84
C PRO A 290 20.52 42.05 -35.12
N GLN A 291 19.99 43.26 -35.08
CA GLN A 291 19.53 43.92 -36.26
C GLN A 291 20.72 44.02 -37.21
N PRO A 292 20.58 43.65 -38.49
CA PRO A 292 21.66 43.79 -39.44
C PRO A 292 22.09 45.28 -39.43
N PRO A 293 23.41 45.59 -39.47
CA PRO A 293 23.93 46.96 -39.46
C PRO A 293 23.28 47.74 -40.59
N LYS A 294 22.64 48.87 -40.26
CA LYS A 294 22.11 49.79 -41.24
C LYS A 294 23.30 50.34 -42.00
N VAL A 295 23.58 49.76 -43.16
CA VAL A 295 24.61 50.33 -44.11
C VAL A 295 23.98 51.52 -44.72
N PRO A 296 24.62 52.71 -44.65
CA PRO A 296 24.13 53.89 -45.35
C PRO A 296 24.19 53.63 -46.88
N ILE A 297 23.04 53.65 -47.53
CA ILE A 297 22.94 53.50 -48.96
C ILE A 297 23.30 54.83 -49.57
N THR A 298 24.52 54.95 -50.13
CA THR A 298 25.04 56.17 -50.72
C THR A 298 24.78 56.29 -52.21
N ASN A 299 24.26 55.22 -52.87
CA ASN A 299 23.97 55.30 -54.32
C ASN A 299 22.79 54.40 -54.72
N PRO A 300 21.74 54.96 -55.36
CA PRO A 300 20.54 54.15 -55.78
C PRO A 300 20.86 53.12 -56.87
N ASP A 301 21.89 53.26 -57.64
CA ASP A 301 22.26 52.32 -58.70
C ASP A 301 22.99 51.08 -58.17
N GLU A 302 23.67 51.20 -57.03
CA GLU A 302 24.30 50.10 -56.35
C GLU A 302 23.23 49.17 -55.58
N GLN A 303 22.17 49.79 -55.17
CA GLN A 303 21.04 49.04 -54.56
C GLN A 303 20.35 48.15 -55.60
N ARG A 304 20.07 48.67 -56.79
CA ARG A 304 19.48 47.90 -57.91
C ARG A 304 20.33 46.73 -58.34
N ARG A 305 21.66 46.92 -58.33
CA ARG A 305 22.59 45.85 -58.68
C ARG A 305 22.62 44.71 -57.67
N ARG A 306 22.57 45.03 -56.39
CA ARG A 306 22.52 44.03 -55.32
C ARG A 306 21.20 43.26 -55.29
N GLU A 307 20.11 43.89 -55.60
CA GLU A 307 18.82 43.24 -55.74
C GLU A 307 18.73 42.25 -56.89
N ALA A 308 19.39 42.60 -58.05
CA ALA A 308 19.49 41.70 -59.18
C ALA A 308 20.38 40.46 -58.93
N GLU A 309 21.50 40.63 -58.19
CA GLU A 309 22.39 39.52 -57.82
C GLU A 309 21.76 38.54 -56.87
N GLN A 310 20.76 38.91 -56.05
CA GLN A 310 20.03 37.97 -55.14
C GLN A 310 19.10 37.04 -55.88
N TYR A 311 18.71 37.32 -57.10
CA TYR A 311 17.76 36.48 -57.87
C TYR A 311 18.44 35.44 -58.78
N GLU A 312 19.77 35.48 -58.94
CA GLU A 312 20.49 34.60 -59.87
C GLU A 312 21.14 33.37 -59.30
N HIS A 313 21.01 33.13 -57.91
CA HIS A 313 21.55 31.93 -57.30
C HIS A 313 20.42 31.08 -56.64
N PRO A 314 19.92 30.03 -57.33
CA PRO A 314 19.06 29.02 -56.68
C PRO A 314 19.90 28.20 -55.69
N GLN A 315 19.46 28.18 -54.45
CA GLN A 315 20.06 27.37 -53.40
C GLN A 315 20.01 25.86 -53.78
N GLN A 316 21.18 25.25 -53.89
CA GLN A 316 21.32 23.80 -53.97
C GLN A 316 20.97 23.18 -52.59
N ILE A 317 19.85 22.47 -52.56
CA ILE A 317 19.46 21.66 -51.42
C ILE A 317 20.33 20.40 -51.40
N SER A 318 21.29 20.33 -50.48
CA SER A 318 22.07 19.12 -50.23
C SER A 318 21.23 18.14 -49.40
N THR A 319 20.77 17.07 -50.01
CA THR A 319 20.19 15.91 -49.36
C THR A 319 21.28 15.09 -48.68
N GLN A 320 21.41 15.19 -47.37
CA GLN A 320 22.24 14.28 -46.60
C GLN A 320 21.46 12.96 -46.35
N THR A 321 21.90 11.91 -47.00
CA THR A 321 21.50 10.52 -46.79
C THR A 321 22.03 10.00 -45.45
N LYS A 322 21.11 9.48 -44.62
CA LYS A 322 21.44 8.75 -43.38
C LYS A 322 22.15 7.42 -43.71
N PRO A 323 23.18 7.02 -42.97
CA PRO A 323 23.78 5.71 -43.12
C PRO A 323 22.88 4.61 -42.49
N LYS A 324 22.69 3.52 -43.22
CA LYS A 324 22.05 2.27 -42.79
C LYS A 324 22.97 1.56 -41.78
N SER A 325 22.41 1.22 -40.61
CA SER A 325 23.02 0.30 -39.65
C SER A 325 22.80 -1.14 -40.09
N THR A 326 23.87 -1.87 -40.31
CA THR A 326 23.93 -3.30 -40.54
C THR A 326 23.75 -4.08 -39.20
N PRO A 327 23.05 -5.23 -39.20
CA PRO A 327 22.97 -6.09 -38.01
C PRO A 327 24.19 -7.03 -37.94
N SER A 328 24.87 -7.01 -36.78
CA SER A 328 25.95 -7.95 -36.43
C SER A 328 25.34 -9.22 -35.87
N SER A 329 25.48 -10.31 -36.59
CA SER A 329 25.34 -11.69 -36.15
C SER A 329 26.63 -12.21 -35.52
N ARG A 330 26.55 -12.77 -34.31
CA ARG A 330 27.44 -13.78 -33.69
C ARG A 330 26.72 -14.25 -32.43
N GLY A 331 26.40 -15.48 -32.16
CA GLY A 331 26.90 -16.82 -32.55
C GLY A 331 27.81 -17.39 -31.50
N TYR A 332 27.30 -18.39 -30.75
CA TYR A 332 27.99 -19.44 -29.96
C TYR A 332 28.81 -18.99 -28.73
N ALA A 333 28.50 -19.46 -27.52
CA ALA A 333 28.67 -20.77 -26.90
C ALA A 333 27.86 -20.82 -25.58
#